data_3e27c72d64faf6090f03f1b095e59ae3
#
_entry.id   3e27c72d64faf6090f03f1b095e59ae3
#
_cell.length_a   1.000
_cell.length_b   1.000
_cell.length_c   1.000
_cell.angle_alpha   90.00
_cell.angle_beta   90.00
_cell.angle_gamma   90.00
#
_symmetry.space_group_name_H-M   'P 1'
#
loop_
_entity.id
_entity.type
_entity.pdbx_description
1 polymer ?
#
loop_
_entity_poly.entity_id
_entity_poly.type
_entity_poly.pdbx_seq_one_letter_code
_entity_poly.pdbx_strand_id
1 'polypeptide(L)'
;SSPRRQRQMCIRDRNKIDFELTKDQLKAINEINDDLRSEQKMFRLLQGDVGSGKTIVALTTILNVINSKFQVAFMAPTEILAQQHYNLAKSLLPDNVKIDILTSKTDNKIRKKIINDLENHQIDLLIGTHSLFQNKINYKKLGLIIIDEQHKFGVKQRKKLSDKGGKNCDILVMSATPIPRTM
;
A
#
# COMPACT_ATOMS: atom_id res chain seq x y z
N SER A 1 -15.49 -5.89 19.07
CA SER A 1 -14.10 -5.49 18.82
C SER A 1 -13.99 -4.74 17.49
N SER A 2 -13.38 -3.55 17.52
CA SER A 2 -13.13 -2.76 16.31
C SER A 2 -12.32 -3.58 15.30
N PRO A 3 -12.66 -3.59 13.99
CA PRO A 3 -11.83 -4.23 12.96
C PRO A 3 -10.36 -3.79 12.99
N ARG A 4 -10.08 -2.62 13.55
CA ARG A 4 -8.72 -2.12 13.73
C ARG A 4 -7.95 -2.82 14.83
N ARG A 5 -8.60 -3.28 15.91
CA ARG A 5 -7.93 -4.06 16.97
C ARG A 5 -7.52 -5.46 16.52
N GLN A 6 -8.14 -5.99 15.47
CA GLN A 6 -7.78 -7.29 14.89
C GLN A 6 -6.51 -7.24 14.03
N ARG A 7 -5.95 -6.04 13.77
CA ARG A 7 -4.67 -5.88 13.08
C ARG A 7 -3.47 -6.13 14.00
N GLN A 8 -3.56 -7.13 14.88
CA GLN A 8 -2.40 -7.57 15.65
C GLN A 8 -1.40 -8.25 14.72
N MET A 9 -0.27 -7.60 14.57
CA MET A 9 0.83 -8.09 13.76
C MET A 9 1.44 -9.36 14.35
N CYS A 10 1.45 -10.43 13.57
CA CYS A 10 2.37 -11.53 13.78
C CYS A 10 3.78 -11.11 13.37
N ILE A 11 4.61 -10.78 14.32
CA ILE A 11 6.05 -10.46 14.15
C ILE A 11 6.84 -11.66 13.60
N ARG A 12 6.24 -12.85 13.55
CA ARG A 12 6.90 -14.12 13.23
C ARG A 12 7.20 -14.35 11.73
N ASP A 13 6.55 -13.64 10.82
CA ASP A 13 6.75 -13.85 9.38
C ASP A 13 7.82 -12.93 8.77
N ARG A 14 8.73 -12.40 9.57
CA ARG A 14 9.91 -11.65 9.10
C ARG A 14 10.87 -12.50 8.26
N ASN A 15 10.65 -13.79 8.15
CA ASN A 15 11.64 -14.77 7.69
C ASN A 15 11.94 -14.76 6.17
N LYS A 16 11.30 -13.91 5.36
CA LYS A 16 11.64 -13.78 3.94
C LYS A 16 12.24 -12.43 3.55
N ILE A 17 12.11 -11.40 4.37
CA ILE A 17 12.82 -10.15 4.14
C ILE A 17 14.15 -10.24 4.87
N ASP A 18 15.12 -10.86 4.22
CA ASP A 18 16.49 -11.09 4.72
C ASP A 18 17.35 -9.82 4.64
N PHE A 19 16.74 -8.65 4.90
CA PHE A 19 17.46 -7.39 4.96
C PHE A 19 17.69 -6.96 6.40
N GLU A 20 18.93 -6.63 6.73
CA GLU A 20 19.20 -5.88 7.94
C GLU A 20 18.58 -4.49 7.80
N LEU A 21 17.46 -4.27 8.47
CA LEU A 21 16.81 -2.98 8.51
C LEU A 21 17.66 -1.99 9.31
N THR A 22 17.82 -0.79 8.79
CA THR A 22 18.47 0.30 9.54
C THR A 22 17.62 0.70 10.75
N LYS A 23 18.23 1.38 11.73
CA LYS A 23 17.51 1.89 12.90
C LYS A 23 16.35 2.82 12.50
N ASP A 24 16.57 3.66 11.49
CA ASP A 24 15.56 4.59 10.98
C ASP A 24 14.40 3.85 10.29
N GLN A 25 14.68 2.79 9.53
CA GLN A 25 13.67 1.94 8.93
C GLN A 25 12.84 1.22 10.00
N LEU A 26 13.47 0.66 11.02
CA LEU A 26 12.78 0.02 12.13
C LEU A 26 11.90 1.01 12.90
N LYS A 27 12.40 2.21 13.15
CA LYS A 27 11.63 3.27 13.78
C LYS A 27 10.39 3.63 12.97
N ALA A 28 10.56 3.86 11.68
CA ALA A 28 9.45 4.17 10.76
C ALA A 28 8.40 3.06 10.73
N ILE A 29 8.82 1.80 10.64
CA ILE A 29 7.93 0.63 10.68
C ILE A 29 7.16 0.58 12.00
N ASN A 30 7.82 0.79 13.13
CA ASN A 30 7.17 0.76 14.44
C ASN A 30 6.15 1.88 14.59
N GLU A 31 6.46 3.11 14.15
CA GLU A 31 5.54 4.24 14.18
C GLU A 31 4.30 4.00 13.30
N ILE A 32 4.51 3.48 12.10
CA ILE A 32 3.40 3.11 11.20
C ILE A 32 2.53 2.03 11.83
N ASN A 33 3.15 1.03 12.46
CA ASN A 33 2.43 -0.06 13.11
C ASN A 33 1.58 0.43 14.29
N ASP A 34 2.10 1.36 15.07
CA ASP A 34 1.36 1.97 16.17
C ASP A 34 0.15 2.75 15.65
N ASP A 35 0.31 3.49 14.57
CA ASP A 35 -0.79 4.19 13.90
C ASP A 35 -1.84 3.21 13.37
N LEU A 36 -1.43 2.11 12.75
CA LEU A 36 -2.34 1.08 12.23
C LEU A 36 -3.14 0.38 13.31
N ARG A 37 -2.60 0.29 14.52
CA ARG A 37 -3.29 -0.27 15.69
C ARG A 37 -4.22 0.72 16.38
N SER A 38 -4.01 2.01 16.16
CA SER A 38 -4.83 3.05 16.78
C SER A 38 -6.26 3.01 16.26
N GLU A 39 -7.17 3.59 17.01
CA GLU A 39 -8.57 3.72 16.58
C GLU A 39 -8.76 4.82 15.53
N GLN A 40 -7.77 5.69 15.41
CA GLN A 40 -7.79 6.79 14.43
C GLN A 40 -7.27 6.34 13.07
N LYS A 41 -7.85 6.91 12.04
CA LYS A 41 -7.43 6.69 10.66
C LYS A 41 -6.02 7.27 10.46
N MET A 42 -5.10 6.45 9.96
CA MET A 42 -3.74 6.91 9.66
C MET A 42 -3.72 7.69 8.34
N PHE A 43 -3.09 8.84 8.37
CA PHE A 43 -2.60 9.54 7.19
C PHE A 43 -1.16 9.96 7.48
N ARG A 44 -0.21 9.18 7.00
CA ARG A 44 1.22 9.37 7.31
C ARG A 44 2.04 9.59 6.06
N LEU A 45 2.97 10.53 6.15
CA LEU A 45 3.98 10.78 5.13
C LEU A 45 5.29 10.09 5.51
N LEU A 46 5.79 9.24 4.64
CA LEU A 46 7.11 8.61 4.74
C LEU A 46 8.07 9.35 3.81
N GLN A 47 8.95 10.14 4.39
CA GLN A 47 9.98 10.89 3.66
C GLN A 47 11.33 10.19 3.75
N GLY A 48 12.09 10.29 2.67
CA GLY A 48 13.47 9.81 2.60
C GLY A 48 14.05 10.05 1.21
N ASP A 49 15.36 10.12 1.12
CA ASP A 49 16.04 10.27 -0.15
C ASP A 49 15.83 9.07 -1.08
N VAL A 50 16.02 9.24 -2.37
CA VAL A 50 16.06 8.15 -3.33
C VAL A 50 17.08 7.11 -2.86
N GLY A 51 16.68 5.85 -2.77
CA GLY A 51 17.54 4.78 -2.25
C GLY A 51 17.60 4.65 -0.73
N SER A 52 16.79 5.42 0.02
CA SER A 52 16.73 5.33 1.49
C SER A 52 16.02 4.09 2.03
N GLY A 53 15.51 3.22 1.14
CA GLY A 53 14.78 2.00 1.53
C GLY A 53 13.33 2.22 1.91
N LYS A 54 12.68 3.29 1.47
CA LYS A 54 11.24 3.54 1.68
C LYS A 54 10.37 2.39 1.21
N THR A 55 10.71 1.80 0.06
CA THR A 55 9.95 0.68 -0.50
C THR A 55 10.01 -0.55 0.40
N ILE A 56 11.12 -0.80 1.07
CA ILE A 56 11.25 -1.90 2.03
C ILE A 56 10.32 -1.66 3.24
N VAL A 57 10.28 -0.44 3.75
CA VAL A 57 9.35 -0.04 4.82
C VAL A 57 7.90 -0.26 4.37
N ALA A 58 7.57 0.16 3.15
CA ALA A 58 6.24 -0.01 2.58
C ALA A 58 5.87 -1.50 2.42
N LEU A 59 6.76 -2.33 1.89
CA LEU A 59 6.52 -3.77 1.73
C LEU A 59 6.34 -4.48 3.07
N THR A 60 7.12 -4.11 4.08
CA THR A 60 6.94 -4.64 5.45
C THR A 60 5.57 -4.26 6.00
N THR A 61 5.16 -3.01 5.83
CA THR A 61 3.83 -2.54 6.23
C THR A 61 2.71 -3.29 5.49
N ILE A 62 2.86 -3.47 4.19
CA ILE A 62 1.93 -4.24 3.35
C ILE A 62 1.75 -5.65 3.91
N LEU A 63 2.84 -6.35 4.18
CA LEU A 63 2.79 -7.71 4.71
C LEU A 63 2.03 -7.78 6.03
N ASN A 64 2.23 -6.81 6.90
CA ASN A 64 1.52 -6.72 8.18
C ASN A 64 0.01 -6.55 8.00
N VAL A 65 -0.40 -5.69 7.06
CA VAL A 65 -1.81 -5.46 6.76
C VAL A 65 -2.45 -6.69 6.13
N ILE A 66 -1.75 -7.37 5.21
CA ILE A 66 -2.23 -8.61 4.57
C ILE A 66 -2.38 -9.74 5.59
N ASN A 67 -1.44 -9.88 6.51
CA ASN A 67 -1.52 -10.87 7.59
C ASN A 67 -2.72 -10.61 8.53
N SER A 68 -3.20 -9.39 8.59
CA SER A 68 -4.42 -9.02 9.31
C SER A 68 -5.70 -9.21 8.48
N LYS A 69 -5.60 -9.87 7.31
CA LYS A 69 -6.70 -10.19 6.40
C LYS A 69 -7.33 -8.97 5.72
N PHE A 70 -6.54 -7.94 5.45
CA PHE A 70 -6.96 -6.79 4.65
C PHE A 70 -6.22 -6.76 3.32
N GLN A 71 -6.84 -6.10 2.34
CA GLN A 71 -6.24 -5.85 1.04
C GLN A 71 -5.48 -4.52 1.05
N VAL A 72 -4.50 -4.41 0.19
CA VAL A 72 -3.68 -3.20 0.03
C VAL A 72 -3.69 -2.76 -1.43
N ALA A 73 -3.86 -1.46 -1.65
CA ALA A 73 -3.67 -0.81 -2.94
C ALA A 73 -2.39 0.02 -2.90
N PHE A 74 -1.52 -0.18 -3.88
CA PHE A 74 -0.24 0.52 -4.00
C PHE A 74 -0.18 1.27 -5.32
N MET A 75 -0.28 2.59 -5.27
CA MET A 75 -0.32 3.45 -6.45
C MET A 75 1.06 4.05 -6.76
N ALA A 76 1.49 3.89 -7.99
CA ALA A 76 2.66 4.57 -8.55
C ALA A 76 2.24 5.66 -9.55
N PRO A 77 3.07 6.69 -9.76
CA PRO A 77 2.73 7.78 -10.67
C PRO A 77 2.82 7.39 -12.15
N THR A 78 3.60 6.36 -12.48
CA THR A 78 3.81 5.89 -13.86
C THR A 78 3.72 4.37 -13.95
N GLU A 79 3.45 3.87 -15.14
CA GLU A 79 3.41 2.42 -15.41
C GLU A 79 4.76 1.74 -15.20
N ILE A 80 5.85 2.43 -15.52
CA ILE A 80 7.21 1.91 -15.31
C ILE A 80 7.48 1.71 -13.83
N LEU A 81 7.15 2.69 -12.99
CA LEU A 81 7.30 2.58 -11.54
C LEU A 81 6.38 1.52 -10.95
N ALA A 82 5.14 1.42 -11.43
CA ALA A 82 4.22 0.37 -11.02
C ALA A 82 4.79 -1.01 -11.32
N GLN A 83 5.38 -1.21 -12.49
CA GLN A 83 6.02 -2.48 -12.85
C GLN A 83 7.25 -2.78 -11.99
N GLN A 84 8.05 -1.78 -11.67
CA GLN A 84 9.21 -1.94 -10.79
C GLN A 84 8.76 -2.36 -9.38
N HIS A 85 7.75 -1.72 -8.82
CA HIS A 85 7.19 -2.10 -7.51
C HIS A 85 6.59 -3.49 -7.53
N TYR A 86 5.89 -3.85 -8.61
CA TYR A 86 5.35 -5.20 -8.78
C TYR A 86 6.44 -6.27 -8.79
N ASN A 87 7.50 -6.07 -9.57
CA ASN A 87 8.62 -7.01 -9.66
C ASN A 87 9.32 -7.16 -8.29
N LEU A 88 9.54 -6.04 -7.60
CA LEU A 88 10.17 -6.05 -6.28
C LEU A 88 9.27 -6.74 -5.25
N ALA A 89 7.99 -6.46 -5.22
CA ALA A 89 7.03 -7.11 -4.33
C ALA A 89 6.98 -8.62 -4.58
N LYS A 90 6.96 -9.05 -5.83
CA LYS A 90 7.01 -10.47 -6.21
C LYS A 90 8.26 -11.17 -5.71
N SER A 91 9.41 -10.49 -5.72
CA SER A 91 10.69 -11.06 -5.28
C SER A 91 10.83 -11.13 -3.76
N LEU A 92 10.21 -10.20 -3.02
CA LEU A 92 10.44 -10.04 -1.59
C LEU A 92 9.30 -10.56 -0.70
N LEU A 93 8.06 -10.50 -1.19
CA LEU A 93 6.92 -10.98 -0.41
C LEU A 93 6.77 -12.50 -0.50
N PRO A 94 6.21 -13.15 0.54
CA PRO A 94 5.97 -14.58 0.53
C PRO A 94 5.12 -15.04 -0.67
N ASP A 95 5.32 -16.27 -1.15
CA ASP A 95 4.64 -16.81 -2.33
C ASP A 95 3.12 -16.96 -2.15
N ASN A 96 2.66 -17.06 -0.90
CA ASN A 96 1.24 -17.11 -0.58
C ASN A 96 0.52 -15.77 -0.67
N VAL A 97 1.26 -14.66 -0.79
CA VAL A 97 0.68 -13.34 -1.02
C VAL A 97 0.29 -13.20 -2.48
N LYS A 98 -0.98 -12.94 -2.74
CA LYS A 98 -1.51 -12.78 -4.09
C LYS A 98 -1.38 -11.34 -4.55
N ILE A 99 -0.48 -11.13 -5.51
CA ILE A 99 -0.12 -9.81 -6.02
C ILE A 99 -0.53 -9.72 -7.49
N ASP A 100 -1.14 -8.60 -7.87
CA ASP A 100 -1.44 -8.31 -9.27
C ASP A 100 -1.14 -6.84 -9.60
N ILE A 101 -1.12 -6.53 -10.89
CA ILE A 101 -0.85 -5.19 -11.41
C ILE A 101 -1.96 -4.75 -12.36
N LEU A 102 -2.42 -3.52 -12.19
CA LEU A 102 -3.45 -2.91 -13.03
C LEU A 102 -3.00 -1.53 -13.51
N THR A 103 -2.92 -1.38 -14.83
CA THR A 103 -2.57 -0.11 -15.48
C THR A 103 -3.55 0.19 -16.61
N SER A 104 -3.40 1.34 -17.25
CA SER A 104 -4.21 1.70 -18.42
C SER A 104 -3.99 0.74 -19.60
N LYS A 105 -2.83 0.08 -19.65
CA LYS A 105 -2.47 -0.88 -20.72
C LYS A 105 -2.93 -2.31 -20.44
N THR A 106 -3.50 -2.57 -19.28
CA THR A 106 -4.02 -3.90 -18.94
C THR A 106 -5.15 -4.28 -19.90
N ASP A 107 -5.04 -5.46 -20.51
CA ASP A 107 -6.05 -6.01 -21.38
C ASP A 107 -7.42 -6.11 -20.69
N ASN A 108 -8.50 -5.86 -21.42
CA ASN A 108 -9.85 -5.86 -20.86
C ASN A 108 -10.26 -7.19 -20.24
N LYS A 109 -9.81 -8.31 -20.78
CA LYS A 109 -10.08 -9.64 -20.22
C LYS A 109 -9.38 -9.82 -18.88
N ILE A 110 -8.12 -9.42 -18.82
CA ILE A 110 -7.32 -9.46 -17.59
C ILE A 110 -7.89 -8.49 -16.55
N ARG A 111 -8.27 -7.29 -16.98
CA ARG A 111 -8.91 -6.28 -16.12
C ARG A 111 -10.18 -6.81 -15.45
N LYS A 112 -11.05 -7.46 -16.21
CA LYS A 112 -12.29 -8.07 -15.66
C LYS A 112 -11.97 -9.15 -14.63
N LYS A 113 -10.96 -9.96 -14.88
CA LYS A 113 -10.50 -10.98 -13.94
C LYS A 113 -9.98 -10.35 -12.65
N ILE A 114 -9.14 -9.31 -12.76
CA ILE A 114 -8.60 -8.59 -11.59
C ILE A 114 -9.73 -7.99 -10.75
N ILE A 115 -10.72 -7.35 -11.39
CA ILE A 115 -11.88 -6.76 -10.69
C ILE A 115 -12.64 -7.84 -9.91
N ASN A 116 -12.92 -8.97 -10.55
CA ASN A 116 -13.60 -10.09 -9.89
C ASN A 116 -12.77 -10.65 -8.72
N ASP A 117 -11.47 -10.83 -8.92
CA ASP A 117 -10.56 -11.36 -7.90
C ASP A 117 -10.44 -10.41 -6.70
N LEU A 118 -10.46 -9.09 -6.92
CA LEU A 118 -10.50 -8.10 -5.84
C LEU A 118 -11.77 -8.18 -5.00
N GLU A 119 -12.93 -8.28 -5.67
CA GLU A 119 -14.23 -8.36 -5.00
C GLU A 119 -14.39 -9.64 -4.18
N ASN A 120 -13.69 -10.70 -4.55
CA ASN A 120 -13.70 -12.01 -3.88
C ASN A 120 -12.50 -12.25 -2.96
N HIS A 121 -11.70 -11.22 -2.69
CA HIS A 121 -10.49 -11.31 -1.87
C HIS A 121 -9.48 -12.36 -2.38
N GLN A 122 -9.40 -12.54 -3.69
CA GLN A 122 -8.40 -13.40 -4.32
C GLN A 122 -7.11 -12.65 -4.67
N ILE A 123 -7.08 -11.34 -4.46
CA ILE A 123 -5.88 -10.49 -4.55
C ILE A 123 -5.68 -9.81 -3.20
N ASP A 124 -4.48 -9.90 -2.65
CA ASP A 124 -4.08 -9.26 -1.39
C ASP A 124 -3.47 -7.88 -1.62
N LEU A 125 -2.64 -7.76 -2.67
CA LEU A 125 -1.96 -6.53 -3.04
C LEU A 125 -2.20 -6.23 -4.52
N LEU A 126 -2.82 -5.10 -4.80
CA LEU A 126 -2.94 -4.59 -6.17
C LEU A 126 -2.05 -3.36 -6.35
N ILE A 127 -1.12 -3.45 -7.29
CA ILE A 127 -0.21 -2.37 -7.66
C ILE A 127 -0.67 -1.79 -8.99
N GLY A 128 -0.57 -0.48 -9.15
CA GLY A 128 -0.92 0.15 -10.41
C GLY A 128 -0.79 1.66 -10.38
N THR A 129 -1.44 2.28 -11.34
CA THR A 129 -1.52 3.72 -11.48
C THR A 129 -2.89 4.24 -11.04
N HIS A 130 -3.33 5.37 -11.53
CA HIS A 130 -4.66 5.93 -11.23
C HIS A 130 -5.82 4.98 -11.52
N SER A 131 -5.60 3.94 -12.31
CA SER A 131 -6.59 2.90 -12.60
C SER A 131 -7.13 2.19 -11.35
N LEU A 132 -6.36 2.17 -10.25
CA LEU A 132 -6.74 1.51 -9.00
C LEU A 132 -7.98 2.12 -8.34
N PHE A 133 -8.31 3.36 -8.68
CA PHE A 133 -9.38 4.13 -8.03
C PHE A 133 -10.54 4.48 -8.97
N GLN A 134 -10.63 3.81 -10.11
CA GLN A 134 -11.77 3.96 -11.01
C GLN A 134 -13.04 3.41 -10.37
N ASN A 135 -14.20 3.98 -10.72
CA ASN A 135 -15.48 3.65 -10.08
C ASN A 135 -15.86 2.16 -10.14
N LYS A 136 -15.39 1.44 -11.17
CA LYS A 136 -15.67 0.01 -11.37
C LYS A 136 -14.79 -0.92 -10.53
N ILE A 137 -13.79 -0.39 -9.82
CA ILE A 137 -12.86 -1.18 -9.01
C ILE A 137 -13.36 -1.20 -7.57
N ASN A 138 -13.74 -2.36 -7.08
CA ASN A 138 -14.21 -2.54 -5.72
C ASN A 138 -13.34 -3.56 -4.98
N TYR A 139 -12.88 -3.17 -3.83
CA TYR A 139 -12.12 -4.03 -2.92
C TYR A 139 -13.08 -4.64 -1.90
N LYS A 140 -12.93 -5.92 -1.61
CA LYS A 140 -13.75 -6.56 -0.57
C LYS A 140 -13.41 -6.04 0.82
N LYS A 141 -12.13 -5.85 1.11
CA LYS A 141 -11.66 -5.45 2.44
C LYS A 141 -10.36 -4.62 2.35
N LEU A 142 -10.46 -3.45 1.74
CA LEU A 142 -9.32 -2.54 1.62
C LEU A 142 -8.95 -1.96 2.98
N GLY A 143 -7.71 -2.14 3.41
CA GLY A 143 -7.21 -1.67 4.70
C GLY A 143 -6.13 -0.60 4.63
N LEU A 144 -5.37 -0.58 3.54
CA LEU A 144 -4.26 0.36 3.36
C LEU A 144 -4.15 0.78 1.90
N ILE A 145 -3.94 2.07 1.70
CA ILE A 145 -3.57 2.66 0.41
C ILE A 145 -2.17 3.25 0.54
N ILE A 146 -1.25 2.82 -0.31
CA ILE A 146 0.09 3.41 -0.41
C ILE A 146 0.18 4.21 -1.70
N ILE A 147 0.74 5.40 -1.60
CA ILE A 147 0.89 6.32 -2.73
C ILE A 147 2.36 6.71 -2.84
N ASP A 148 2.95 6.40 -3.98
CA ASP A 148 4.34 6.74 -4.27
C ASP A 148 4.43 8.07 -5.03
N GLU A 149 5.39 8.90 -4.64
CA GLU A 149 5.77 10.17 -5.30
C GLU A 149 4.64 11.15 -5.61
N GLN A 150 4.35 12.02 -4.66
CA GLN A 150 3.13 12.80 -4.58
C GLN A 150 3.17 14.24 -5.07
N HIS A 151 3.98 14.62 -6.01
CA HIS A 151 4.06 16.04 -6.43
C HIS A 151 2.73 16.64 -6.92
N LYS A 152 1.77 15.81 -7.32
CA LYS A 152 0.55 16.25 -7.99
C LYS A 152 -0.74 15.73 -7.35
N PHE A 153 -0.67 15.25 -6.09
CA PHE A 153 -1.82 14.67 -5.43
C PHE A 153 -2.67 15.75 -4.74
N GLY A 154 -3.74 16.17 -5.39
CA GLY A 154 -4.64 17.21 -4.90
C GLY A 154 -5.68 16.70 -3.90
N VAL A 155 -6.40 17.66 -3.29
CA VAL A 155 -7.47 17.41 -2.30
C VAL A 155 -8.58 16.52 -2.86
N LYS A 156 -8.96 16.68 -4.11
CA LYS A 156 -9.99 15.85 -4.78
C LYS A 156 -9.59 14.38 -4.89
N GLN A 157 -8.32 14.11 -5.15
CA GLN A 157 -7.80 12.75 -5.26
C GLN A 157 -7.75 12.08 -3.88
N ARG A 158 -7.37 12.81 -2.83
CA ARG A 158 -7.42 12.32 -1.45
C ARG A 158 -8.83 11.92 -1.04
N LYS A 159 -9.82 12.73 -1.40
CA LYS A 159 -11.23 12.45 -1.12
C LYS A 159 -11.69 11.18 -1.82
N LYS A 160 -11.38 11.00 -3.11
CA LYS A 160 -11.70 9.79 -3.86
C LYS A 160 -11.10 8.53 -3.23
N LEU A 161 -9.86 8.61 -2.76
CA LEU A 161 -9.18 7.51 -2.08
C LEU A 161 -9.83 7.19 -0.74
N SER A 162 -10.14 8.22 0.04
CA SER A 162 -10.83 8.07 1.31
C SER A 162 -12.21 7.42 1.13
N ASP A 163 -12.94 7.80 0.11
CA ASP A 163 -14.26 7.25 -0.21
C ASP A 163 -14.16 5.77 -0.64
N LYS A 164 -13.15 5.40 -1.44
CA LYS A 164 -12.91 4.00 -1.85
C LYS A 164 -12.55 3.09 -0.67
N GLY A 165 -11.76 3.59 0.26
CA GLY A 165 -11.32 2.82 1.43
C GLY A 165 -12.34 2.75 2.57
N GLY A 166 -13.39 3.57 2.53
CA GLY A 166 -14.35 3.65 3.63
C GLY A 166 -13.74 4.15 4.94
N LYS A 167 -14.44 3.93 6.05
CA LYS A 167 -14.04 4.44 7.37
C LYS A 167 -12.78 3.79 7.96
N ASN A 168 -12.37 2.63 7.45
CA ASN A 168 -11.30 1.81 8.03
C ASN A 168 -10.02 1.76 7.20
N CYS A 169 -9.91 2.55 6.14
CA CYS A 169 -8.74 2.56 5.28
C CYS A 169 -7.71 3.58 5.73
N ASP A 170 -6.48 3.14 5.89
CA ASP A 170 -5.33 3.97 6.22
C ASP A 170 -4.57 4.36 4.94
N ILE A 171 -3.88 5.51 4.98
CA ILE A 171 -3.14 6.05 3.84
C ILE A 171 -1.70 6.31 4.26
N LEU A 172 -0.77 5.75 3.48
CA LEU A 172 0.65 5.98 3.58
C LEU A 172 1.16 6.62 2.30
N VAL A 173 1.74 7.79 2.42
CA VAL A 173 2.32 8.53 1.30
C VAL A 173 3.82 8.45 1.38
N MET A 174 4.46 8.07 0.28
CA MET A 174 5.92 8.07 0.17
C MET A 174 6.38 9.25 -0.70
N SER A 175 7.41 9.96 -0.24
CA SER A 175 7.98 11.09 -0.99
C SER A 175 9.50 11.12 -0.85
N ALA A 176 10.19 11.36 -1.97
CA ALA A 176 11.62 11.57 -2.00
C ALA A 176 12.00 13.02 -1.70
N THR A 177 11.10 13.97 -1.92
CA THR A 177 11.37 15.40 -1.72
C THR A 177 10.72 15.91 -0.46
N PRO A 178 11.44 16.66 0.38
CA PRO A 178 10.81 17.34 1.50
C PRO A 178 9.72 18.29 0.97
N ILE A 179 8.54 18.24 1.60
CA ILE A 179 7.48 19.21 1.30
C ILE A 179 8.03 20.59 1.65
N PRO A 180 8.02 21.57 0.71
CA PRO A 180 8.42 22.92 1.04
C PRO A 180 7.56 23.42 2.21
N ARG A 181 8.21 23.78 3.31
CA ARG A 181 7.52 24.47 4.38
C ARG A 181 7.14 25.84 3.83
N THR A 182 5.87 26.05 3.57
CA THR A 182 5.33 27.37 3.38
C THR A 182 5.55 28.14 4.66
N MET A 183 6.47 29.06 4.60
CA MET A 183 6.59 30.03 5.64
C MET A 183 5.40 30.99 5.63
#